data_0d432adc66f468408c56cd2db9d3a233
#
_entry.id   0d432adc66f468408c56cd2db9d3a233
#
_cell.length_a   1.000
_cell.length_b   1.000
_cell.length_c   1.000
_cell.angle_alpha   90.00
_cell.angle_beta   90.00
_cell.angle_gamma   90.00
#
_symmetry.space_group_name_H-M   'P 1'
#
loop_
_entity.id
_entity.type
_entity.pdbx_description
1 polymer ?
#
loop_
_entity_poly.entity_id
_entity_poly.type
_entity_poly.pdbx_seq_one_letter_code
_entity_poly.pdbx_strand_id
1 'polypeptide(L)'
;MKGLTLTVPEESQHWLRSGENIRIAREAAGISVRELSRRIEVSASHVSQVERGLASFSVPTLYRVAQELGISMDSLFEDPSKPRASADSDEEQRAAAGEISLDDAGVIQRVESRPKLDLTTGLTWERLTGRVETNAEFIEVVYEPSVHKSNPPSEVVRHVGREYGIIISGELTIQVGLSISVLTEGDSVAFDCSIPHRFWNATDKQVRAIWFISERGGASNASAAEAMEVRHPY
;
A
#
# COMPACT_ATOMS: atom_id res chain seq x y z
N MET A 1 -41.69 4.90 -16.94
CA MET A 1 -40.41 4.21 -17.07
C MET A 1 -39.57 4.55 -15.84
N LYS A 2 -39.44 3.63 -14.87
CA LYS A 2 -38.56 3.81 -13.71
C LYS A 2 -37.17 3.39 -14.13
N GLY A 3 -36.23 4.32 -14.13
CA GLY A 3 -34.83 4.03 -14.41
C GLY A 3 -34.29 3.05 -13.36
N LEU A 4 -33.78 1.91 -13.84
CA LEU A 4 -33.00 0.98 -13.03
C LEU A 4 -31.67 1.69 -12.74
N THR A 5 -31.53 2.22 -11.54
CA THR A 5 -30.21 2.61 -11.02
C THR A 5 -29.49 1.32 -10.69
N LEU A 6 -28.58 0.89 -11.56
CA LEU A 6 -27.65 -0.19 -11.28
C LEU A 6 -26.75 0.29 -10.13
N THR A 7 -27.06 -0.15 -8.91
CA THR A 7 -26.14 -0.03 -7.78
C THR A 7 -24.96 -0.96 -8.06
N VAL A 8 -23.81 -0.37 -8.34
CA VAL A 8 -22.52 -1.07 -8.44
C VAL A 8 -22.27 -1.70 -7.06
N PRO A 9 -21.95 -2.99 -6.96
CA PRO A 9 -21.62 -3.62 -5.68
C PRO A 9 -20.50 -2.84 -4.96
N GLU A 10 -20.57 -2.78 -3.64
CA GLU A 10 -19.62 -2.01 -2.81
C GLU A 10 -18.17 -2.42 -3.06
N GLU A 11 -17.92 -3.71 -3.30
CA GLU A 11 -16.61 -4.26 -3.70
C GLU A 11 -16.08 -3.66 -5.02
N SER A 12 -16.96 -3.32 -5.96
CA SER A 12 -16.56 -2.70 -7.23
C SER A 12 -16.21 -1.21 -7.08
N GLN A 13 -16.58 -0.57 -5.98
CA GLN A 13 -16.33 0.86 -5.76
C GLN A 13 -14.86 1.14 -5.39
N HIS A 14 -14.19 0.23 -4.70
CA HIS A 14 -12.80 0.42 -4.27
C HIS A 14 -11.80 0.36 -5.43
N TRP A 15 -12.02 -0.51 -6.41
CA TRP A 15 -11.18 -0.58 -7.62
C TRP A 15 -11.35 0.64 -8.52
N LEU A 16 -12.57 1.15 -8.61
CA LEU A 16 -12.87 2.38 -9.35
C LEU A 16 -12.06 3.55 -8.80
N ARG A 17 -11.93 3.66 -7.49
CA ARG A 17 -11.22 4.76 -6.81
C ARG A 17 -9.72 4.69 -7.07
N SER A 18 -9.08 3.54 -6.88
CA SER A 18 -7.64 3.42 -7.10
C SER A 18 -7.25 3.67 -8.55
N GLY A 19 -8.04 3.18 -9.51
CA GLY A 19 -7.84 3.44 -10.94
C GLY A 19 -7.97 4.93 -11.28
N GLU A 20 -8.93 5.63 -10.69
CA GLU A 20 -9.11 7.06 -10.85
C GLU A 20 -7.95 7.86 -10.24
N ASN A 21 -7.46 7.48 -9.05
CA ASN A 21 -6.29 8.09 -8.42
C ASN A 21 -5.04 7.95 -9.30
N ILE A 22 -4.83 6.75 -9.87
CA ILE A 22 -3.73 6.52 -10.83
C ILE A 22 -3.89 7.43 -12.05
N ARG A 23 -5.09 7.54 -12.61
CA ARG A 23 -5.36 8.42 -13.76
C ARG A 23 -5.06 9.88 -13.44
N ILE A 24 -5.56 10.39 -12.30
CA ILE A 24 -5.32 11.77 -11.85
C ILE A 24 -3.82 12.03 -11.68
N ALA A 25 -3.10 11.12 -11.01
CA ALA A 25 -1.66 11.26 -10.80
C ALA A 25 -0.89 11.24 -12.13
N ARG A 26 -1.25 10.34 -13.05
CA ARG A 26 -0.64 10.24 -14.38
C ARG A 26 -0.86 11.54 -15.19
N GLU A 27 -2.08 12.07 -15.18
CA GLU A 27 -2.41 13.32 -15.87
C GLU A 27 -1.67 14.51 -15.27
N ALA A 28 -1.58 14.59 -13.95
CA ALA A 28 -0.81 15.61 -13.23
C ALA A 28 0.69 15.55 -13.57
N ALA A 29 1.24 14.34 -13.75
CA ALA A 29 2.62 14.13 -14.20
C ALA A 29 2.82 14.40 -15.71
N GLY A 30 1.77 14.69 -16.47
CA GLY A 30 1.84 14.92 -17.93
C GLY A 30 2.18 13.66 -18.73
N ILE A 31 1.97 12.45 -18.15
CA ILE A 31 2.35 11.17 -18.75
C ILE A 31 1.15 10.58 -19.50
N SER A 32 1.36 10.14 -20.75
CA SER A 32 0.31 9.44 -21.51
C SER A 32 0.13 7.99 -21.03
N VAL A 33 -1.05 7.40 -21.30
CA VAL A 33 -1.31 5.97 -21.04
C VAL A 33 -0.24 5.07 -21.66
N ARG A 34 0.19 5.36 -22.89
CA ARG A 34 1.23 4.60 -23.59
C ARG A 34 2.59 4.74 -22.92
N GLU A 35 2.92 5.94 -22.47
CA GLU A 35 4.20 6.19 -21.79
C GLU A 35 4.23 5.51 -20.42
N LEU A 36 3.17 5.62 -19.62
CA LEU A 36 3.08 4.89 -18.35
C LEU A 36 3.19 3.38 -18.59
N SER A 37 2.44 2.83 -19.56
CA SER A 37 2.47 1.39 -19.86
C SER A 37 3.86 0.88 -20.22
N ARG A 38 4.64 1.68 -20.96
CA ARG A 38 6.03 1.37 -21.32
C ARG A 38 6.94 1.35 -20.09
N ARG A 39 6.79 2.31 -19.18
CA ARG A 39 7.62 2.44 -17.97
C ARG A 39 7.37 1.32 -16.96
N ILE A 40 6.10 0.93 -16.78
CA ILE A 40 5.73 -0.12 -15.83
C ILE A 40 5.64 -1.51 -16.48
N GLU A 41 6.02 -1.65 -17.76
CA GLU A 41 6.11 -2.92 -18.51
C GLU A 41 4.78 -3.69 -18.59
N VAL A 42 3.68 -2.98 -18.81
CA VAL A 42 2.36 -3.58 -19.06
C VAL A 42 1.76 -3.07 -20.36
N SER A 43 0.68 -3.67 -20.84
CA SER A 43 0.00 -3.18 -22.05
C SER A 43 -0.76 -1.88 -21.79
N ALA A 44 -0.83 -0.98 -22.79
CA ALA A 44 -1.63 0.24 -22.70
C ALA A 44 -3.13 -0.04 -22.49
N SER A 45 -3.61 -1.18 -23.02
CA SER A 45 -4.98 -1.64 -22.78
C SER A 45 -5.21 -1.96 -21.31
N HIS A 46 -4.23 -2.60 -20.64
CA HIS A 46 -4.34 -2.93 -19.21
C HIS A 46 -4.36 -1.66 -18.35
N VAL A 47 -3.45 -0.70 -18.60
CA VAL A 47 -3.49 0.62 -17.92
C VAL A 47 -4.85 1.28 -18.08
N SER A 48 -5.39 1.33 -19.32
CA SER A 48 -6.70 1.92 -19.59
C SER A 48 -7.86 1.16 -18.90
N GLN A 49 -7.76 -0.15 -18.76
CA GLN A 49 -8.76 -0.92 -18.00
C GLN A 49 -8.72 -0.61 -16.51
N VAL A 50 -7.51 -0.54 -15.93
CA VAL A 50 -7.33 -0.18 -14.52
C VAL A 50 -7.85 1.23 -14.25
N GLU A 51 -7.49 2.23 -15.06
CA GLU A 51 -7.96 3.62 -14.87
C GLU A 51 -9.49 3.76 -14.99
N ARG A 52 -10.16 2.81 -15.63
CA ARG A 52 -11.64 2.74 -15.72
C ARG A 52 -12.27 1.84 -14.65
N GLY A 53 -11.47 1.26 -13.74
CA GLY A 53 -11.94 0.34 -12.72
C GLY A 53 -12.45 -0.99 -13.27
N LEU A 54 -11.98 -1.43 -14.43
CA LEU A 54 -12.35 -2.72 -15.05
C LEU A 54 -11.32 -3.82 -14.76
N ALA A 55 -10.19 -3.46 -14.17
CA ALA A 55 -9.12 -4.36 -13.76
C ALA A 55 -8.36 -3.72 -12.59
N SER A 56 -7.48 -4.49 -11.93
CA SER A 56 -6.50 -3.97 -10.98
C SER A 56 -5.09 -4.37 -11.41
N PHE A 57 -4.09 -3.63 -10.91
CA PHE A 57 -2.69 -4.03 -11.01
C PHE A 57 -2.35 -5.05 -9.92
N SER A 58 -1.32 -5.88 -10.16
CA SER A 58 -0.67 -6.64 -9.11
C SER A 58 0.08 -5.72 -8.15
N VAL A 59 0.32 -6.17 -6.92
CA VAL A 59 1.08 -5.41 -5.91
C VAL A 59 2.43 -4.92 -6.45
N PRO A 60 3.26 -5.76 -7.12
CA PRO A 60 4.51 -5.29 -7.71
C PRO A 60 4.31 -4.20 -8.76
N THR A 61 3.23 -4.26 -9.53
CA THR A 61 2.92 -3.24 -10.54
C THR A 61 2.44 -1.95 -9.89
N LEU A 62 1.67 -2.00 -8.79
CA LEU A 62 1.24 -0.82 -8.04
C LEU A 62 2.44 -0.05 -7.48
N TYR A 63 3.44 -0.74 -6.89
CA TYR A 63 4.68 -0.08 -6.44
C TYR A 63 5.43 0.58 -7.60
N ARG A 64 5.51 -0.06 -8.78
CA ARG A 64 6.10 0.56 -9.97
C ARG A 64 5.32 1.79 -10.42
N VAL A 65 3.99 1.74 -10.41
CA VAL A 65 3.14 2.90 -10.73
C VAL A 65 3.38 4.04 -9.76
N ALA A 66 3.36 3.77 -8.46
CA ALA A 66 3.60 4.77 -7.42
C ALA A 66 4.98 5.44 -7.60
N GLN A 67 6.02 4.65 -7.85
CA GLN A 67 7.38 5.15 -8.11
C GLN A 67 7.46 6.01 -9.37
N GLU A 68 6.88 5.56 -10.49
CA GLU A 68 6.89 6.28 -11.76
C GLU A 68 6.08 7.59 -11.75
N LEU A 69 5.04 7.64 -10.94
CA LEU A 69 4.20 8.82 -10.80
C LEU A 69 4.61 9.73 -9.63
N GLY A 70 5.55 9.29 -8.79
CA GLY A 70 6.01 10.05 -7.61
C GLY A 70 4.91 10.22 -6.56
N ILE A 71 4.05 9.22 -6.39
CA ILE A 71 2.97 9.22 -5.40
C ILE A 71 3.23 8.16 -4.32
N SER A 72 2.68 8.36 -3.13
CA SER A 72 2.68 7.32 -2.09
C SER A 72 1.66 6.22 -2.42
N MET A 73 1.92 5.00 -1.98
CA MET A 73 0.92 3.91 -2.07
C MET A 73 -0.35 4.29 -1.31
N ASP A 74 -0.22 5.02 -0.22
CA ASP A 74 -1.32 5.50 0.61
C ASP A 74 -2.32 6.37 -0.17
N SER A 75 -1.83 7.14 -1.17
CA SER A 75 -2.67 7.97 -2.02
C SER A 75 -3.64 7.16 -2.91
N LEU A 76 -3.38 5.87 -3.12
CA LEU A 76 -4.27 5.00 -3.88
C LEU A 76 -5.59 4.68 -3.14
N PHE A 77 -5.60 4.85 -1.82
CA PHE A 77 -6.78 4.64 -0.97
C PHE A 77 -7.68 5.88 -0.88
N GLU A 78 -7.24 7.04 -1.34
CA GLU A 78 -8.00 8.29 -1.21
C GLU A 78 -9.30 8.25 -2.01
N ASP A 79 -10.30 8.97 -1.51
CA ASP A 79 -11.51 9.27 -2.26
C ASP A 79 -11.24 10.55 -3.08
N PRO A 80 -11.14 10.46 -4.42
CA PRO A 80 -10.80 11.62 -5.26
C PRO A 80 -11.88 12.72 -5.22
N SER A 81 -13.08 12.41 -4.71
CA SER A 81 -14.17 13.37 -4.53
C SER A 81 -14.06 14.19 -3.23
N LYS A 82 -13.18 13.79 -2.31
CA LYS A 82 -12.96 14.48 -1.04
C LYS A 82 -11.72 15.37 -1.10
N PRO A 83 -11.73 16.51 -0.39
CA PRO A 83 -10.51 17.31 -0.24
C PRO A 83 -9.40 16.43 0.35
N ARG A 84 -8.20 16.48 -0.23
CA ARG A 84 -7.03 15.81 0.34
C ARG A 84 -6.79 16.35 1.76
N ALA A 85 -7.04 15.50 2.76
CA ALA A 85 -6.59 15.76 4.11
C ALA A 85 -5.08 15.47 4.12
N SER A 86 -4.27 16.50 3.93
CA SER A 86 -2.84 16.43 4.23
C SER A 86 -2.68 16.12 5.72
N ALA A 87 -1.62 15.39 6.08
CA ALA A 87 -1.21 15.23 7.47
C ALA A 87 -0.82 16.65 8.01
N ASP A 88 -1.84 17.37 8.47
CA ASP A 88 -1.65 18.73 8.97
C ASP A 88 -1.38 18.62 10.45
N SER A 89 -0.15 18.90 10.84
CA SER A 89 0.27 18.97 12.25
C SER A 89 -0.64 19.91 13.07
N ASP A 90 -1.28 20.87 12.41
CA ASP A 90 -2.16 21.85 13.06
C ASP A 90 -3.46 21.20 13.58
N GLU A 91 -4.02 20.21 12.87
CA GLU A 91 -5.23 19.53 13.35
C GLU A 91 -4.95 18.56 14.48
N GLU A 92 -3.78 17.91 14.52
CA GLU A 92 -3.35 17.13 15.68
C GLU A 92 -3.15 18.02 16.91
N GLN A 93 -2.56 19.19 16.73
CA GLN A 93 -2.39 20.18 17.81
C GLN A 93 -3.74 20.71 18.30
N ARG A 94 -4.69 20.98 17.40
CA ARG A 94 -6.05 21.39 17.77
C ARG A 94 -6.81 20.30 18.52
N ALA A 95 -6.62 19.02 18.12
CA ALA A 95 -7.18 17.89 18.85
C ALA A 95 -6.54 17.75 20.24
N ALA A 96 -5.23 17.91 20.35
CA ALA A 96 -4.52 17.91 21.62
C ALA A 96 -4.95 19.06 22.54
N ALA A 97 -5.37 20.21 21.97
CA ALA A 97 -5.96 21.33 22.70
C ALA A 97 -7.46 21.12 23.05
N GLY A 98 -8.07 20.04 22.56
CA GLY A 98 -9.49 19.72 22.79
C GLY A 98 -10.46 20.55 21.92
N GLU A 99 -9.98 21.19 20.87
CA GLU A 99 -10.78 22.01 19.95
C GLU A 99 -11.58 21.17 18.94
N ILE A 100 -11.05 20.00 18.56
CA ILE A 100 -11.68 19.02 17.67
C ILE A 100 -11.49 17.61 18.24
N SER A 101 -12.28 16.64 17.77
CA SER A 101 -12.11 15.26 18.21
C SER A 101 -10.86 14.61 17.58
N LEU A 102 -10.35 13.56 18.19
CA LEU A 102 -9.23 12.76 17.62
C LEU A 102 -9.63 12.06 16.32
N ASP A 103 -10.91 11.74 16.15
CA ASP A 103 -11.46 11.19 14.91
C ASP A 103 -11.41 12.23 13.78
N ASP A 104 -11.91 13.47 14.05
CA ASP A 104 -11.88 14.56 13.06
C ASP A 104 -10.47 14.99 12.71
N ALA A 105 -9.56 14.91 13.68
CA ALA A 105 -8.13 15.16 13.46
C ALA A 105 -7.41 14.03 12.72
N GLY A 106 -8.08 12.93 12.42
CA GLY A 106 -7.48 11.76 11.75
C GLY A 106 -6.42 11.03 12.60
N VAL A 107 -6.39 11.29 13.92
CA VAL A 107 -5.52 10.57 14.86
C VAL A 107 -6.05 9.15 15.09
N ILE A 108 -7.37 8.98 15.05
CA ILE A 108 -8.02 7.68 15.18
C ILE A 108 -8.59 7.26 13.82
N GLN A 109 -8.27 6.04 13.38
CA GLN A 109 -8.94 5.37 12.28
C GLN A 109 -9.87 4.30 12.81
N ARG A 110 -11.18 4.49 12.63
CA ARG A 110 -12.16 3.49 13.03
C ARG A 110 -12.24 2.36 12.03
N VAL A 111 -12.48 1.14 12.51
CA VAL A 111 -12.52 -0.08 11.67
C VAL A 111 -13.63 0.02 10.60
N GLU A 112 -14.76 0.62 10.94
CA GLU A 112 -15.92 0.74 10.05
C GLU A 112 -15.69 1.72 8.88
N SER A 113 -14.70 2.61 9.01
CA SER A 113 -14.39 3.65 8.02
C SER A 113 -12.99 3.52 7.41
N ARG A 114 -12.32 2.38 7.59
CA ARG A 114 -11.01 2.14 6.98
C ARG A 114 -11.08 2.23 5.46
N PRO A 115 -10.22 3.02 4.84
CA PRO A 115 -10.06 2.97 3.40
C PRO A 115 -9.56 1.60 2.97
N LYS A 116 -10.20 1.03 1.92
CA LYS A 116 -9.90 -0.32 1.43
C LYS A 116 -9.46 -0.29 -0.02
N LEU A 117 -8.59 -1.21 -0.37
CA LEU A 117 -8.13 -1.47 -1.72
C LEU A 117 -8.21 -2.98 -1.97
N ASP A 118 -9.20 -3.40 -2.76
CA ASP A 118 -9.33 -4.79 -3.16
C ASP A 118 -8.50 -5.04 -4.41
N LEU A 119 -7.73 -6.11 -4.40
CA LEU A 119 -6.90 -6.51 -5.52
C LEU A 119 -7.46 -7.80 -6.13
N THR A 120 -7.43 -7.90 -7.46
CA THR A 120 -7.92 -9.09 -8.20
C THR A 120 -7.16 -10.38 -7.84
N THR A 121 -6.09 -10.27 -7.08
CA THR A 121 -5.28 -11.40 -6.61
C THR A 121 -5.82 -12.07 -5.35
N GLY A 122 -7.01 -11.66 -4.85
CA GLY A 122 -7.56 -12.15 -3.58
C GLY A 122 -6.88 -11.53 -2.36
N LEU A 123 -6.39 -10.30 -2.50
CA LEU A 123 -5.84 -9.49 -1.43
C LEU A 123 -6.74 -8.29 -1.19
N THR A 124 -7.03 -8.00 0.06
CA THR A 124 -7.63 -6.73 0.48
C THR A 124 -6.66 -6.00 1.39
N TRP A 125 -6.34 -4.76 1.05
CA TRP A 125 -5.55 -3.87 1.87
C TRP A 125 -6.47 -2.87 2.58
N GLU A 126 -6.30 -2.71 3.88
CA GLU A 126 -7.02 -1.72 4.68
C GLU A 126 -6.01 -0.76 5.31
N ARG A 127 -6.13 0.53 5.02
CA ARG A 127 -5.27 1.54 5.65
C ARG A 127 -5.66 1.72 7.12
N LEU A 128 -4.68 1.70 8.01
CA LEU A 128 -4.86 1.80 9.45
C LEU A 128 -4.62 3.23 9.99
N THR A 129 -4.23 4.17 9.13
CA THR A 129 -4.08 5.59 9.47
C THR A 129 -5.30 6.38 9.05
N GLY A 130 -5.70 7.37 9.84
CA GLY A 130 -6.82 8.26 9.53
C GLY A 130 -6.53 9.22 8.38
N ARG A 131 -5.24 9.39 8.04
CA ARG A 131 -4.74 10.29 7.00
C ARG A 131 -3.71 9.58 6.12
N VAL A 132 -3.43 10.19 4.99
CA VAL A 132 -2.35 9.75 4.10
C VAL A 132 -1.00 10.07 4.73
N GLU A 133 -0.18 9.04 4.85
CA GLU A 133 1.21 9.17 5.26
C GLU A 133 2.12 9.30 4.02
N THR A 134 3.13 10.16 4.10
CA THR A 134 4.06 10.39 2.99
C THR A 134 5.29 9.48 3.03
N ASN A 135 5.67 9.01 4.24
CA ASN A 135 6.92 8.29 4.47
C ASN A 135 6.71 6.92 5.13
N ALA A 136 5.48 6.50 5.27
CA ALA A 136 5.13 5.22 5.88
C ALA A 136 3.82 4.68 5.29
N GLU A 137 3.68 3.36 5.32
CA GLU A 137 2.43 2.65 5.07
C GLU A 137 2.11 1.85 6.33
N PHE A 138 0.91 1.98 6.85
CA PHE A 138 0.43 1.18 7.97
C PHE A 138 -0.89 0.56 7.56
N ILE A 139 -0.85 -0.73 7.22
CA ILE A 139 -1.95 -1.44 6.57
C ILE A 139 -2.23 -2.78 7.24
N GLU A 140 -3.48 -3.18 7.22
CA GLU A 140 -3.87 -4.58 7.40
C GLU A 140 -4.06 -5.20 6.02
N VAL A 141 -3.48 -6.37 5.81
CA VAL A 141 -3.65 -7.15 4.58
C VAL A 141 -4.39 -8.43 4.90
N VAL A 142 -5.49 -8.62 4.18
CA VAL A 142 -6.26 -9.86 4.21
C VAL A 142 -5.91 -10.67 2.97
N TYR A 143 -5.45 -11.89 3.17
CA TYR A 143 -5.09 -12.84 2.12
C TYR A 143 -6.17 -13.92 2.06
N GLU A 144 -7.00 -13.88 1.01
CA GLU A 144 -8.01 -14.90 0.78
C GLU A 144 -7.37 -16.24 0.39
N PRO A 145 -8.04 -17.37 0.63
CA PRO A 145 -7.57 -18.68 0.18
C PRO A 145 -7.32 -18.69 -1.32
N SER A 146 -6.09 -19.00 -1.72
CA SER A 146 -5.76 -19.09 -3.16
C SER A 146 -6.28 -20.39 -3.76
N VAL A 147 -6.88 -20.32 -4.95
CA VAL A 147 -7.19 -21.51 -5.77
C VAL A 147 -5.92 -22.23 -6.26
N HIS A 148 -4.77 -21.54 -6.23
CA HIS A 148 -3.45 -22.04 -6.62
C HIS A 148 -2.52 -22.24 -5.41
N LYS A 149 -2.99 -22.95 -4.38
CA LYS A 149 -2.34 -23.15 -3.08
C LYS A 149 -0.85 -23.52 -3.13
N SER A 150 -0.41 -24.17 -4.19
CA SER A 150 0.95 -24.70 -4.30
C SER A 150 1.92 -23.80 -5.06
N ASN A 151 1.44 -22.78 -5.75
CA ASN A 151 2.30 -21.92 -6.57
C ASN A 151 2.42 -20.54 -5.95
N PRO A 152 3.64 -20.12 -5.59
CA PRO A 152 3.87 -18.73 -5.20
C PRO A 152 3.51 -17.79 -6.35
N PRO A 153 3.14 -16.53 -6.08
CA PRO A 153 3.00 -15.51 -7.11
C PRO A 153 4.25 -15.47 -8.00
N SER A 154 4.09 -15.33 -9.30
CA SER A 154 5.21 -15.30 -10.25
C SER A 154 6.09 -14.07 -10.05
N GLU A 155 5.52 -12.98 -9.59
CA GLU A 155 6.19 -11.71 -9.40
C GLU A 155 6.69 -11.56 -7.95
N VAL A 156 7.83 -10.90 -7.81
CA VAL A 156 8.40 -10.46 -6.53
C VAL A 156 8.32 -8.94 -6.45
N VAL A 157 8.19 -8.43 -5.23
CA VAL A 157 8.19 -7.00 -4.94
C VAL A 157 9.60 -6.57 -4.55
N ARG A 158 9.95 -5.35 -4.95
CA ARG A 158 11.10 -4.59 -4.46
C ARG A 158 10.71 -3.12 -4.36
N HIS A 159 11.01 -2.51 -3.23
CA HIS A 159 10.84 -1.06 -3.05
C HIS A 159 11.85 -0.52 -2.05
N VAL A 160 11.87 0.78 -1.86
CA VAL A 160 12.71 1.44 -0.85
C VAL A 160 12.05 1.26 0.52
N GLY A 161 12.87 1.15 1.56
CA GLY A 161 12.39 1.15 2.93
C GLY A 161 12.64 -0.15 3.68
N ARG A 162 11.98 -0.27 4.82
CA ARG A 162 12.02 -1.43 5.69
C ARG A 162 10.61 -1.84 6.06
N GLU A 163 10.33 -3.10 5.93
CA GLU A 163 9.02 -3.69 6.20
C GLU A 163 9.05 -4.46 7.51
N TYR A 164 8.01 -4.26 8.31
CA TYR A 164 7.73 -4.95 9.55
C TYR A 164 6.35 -5.56 9.46
N GLY A 165 6.21 -6.83 9.82
CA GLY A 165 4.93 -7.52 9.76
C GLY A 165 4.67 -8.34 11.01
N ILE A 166 3.38 -8.52 11.32
CA ILE A 166 2.90 -9.45 12.33
C ILE A 166 1.66 -10.18 11.82
N ILE A 167 1.61 -11.49 12.01
CA ILE A 167 0.45 -12.30 11.66
C ILE A 167 -0.59 -12.21 12.77
N ILE A 168 -1.78 -11.75 12.41
CA ILE A 168 -2.92 -11.61 13.34
C ILE A 168 -3.72 -12.90 13.41
N SER A 169 -3.88 -13.60 12.28
CA SER A 169 -4.54 -14.91 12.22
C SER A 169 -4.14 -15.68 10.96
N GLY A 170 -4.12 -17.01 11.07
CA GLY A 170 -3.82 -17.90 9.95
C GLY A 170 -2.33 -18.16 9.76
N GLU A 171 -1.98 -18.69 8.59
CA GLU A 171 -0.60 -19.06 8.22
C GLU A 171 -0.23 -18.41 6.88
N LEU A 172 0.80 -17.59 6.87
CA LEU A 172 1.29 -16.86 5.68
C LEU A 172 2.65 -17.42 5.25
N THR A 173 2.78 -17.80 3.99
CA THR A 173 4.08 -18.13 3.43
C THR A 173 4.78 -16.87 2.94
N ILE A 174 6.04 -16.71 3.33
CA ILE A 174 6.91 -15.60 2.97
C ILE A 174 8.13 -16.11 2.22
N GLN A 175 8.53 -15.38 1.20
CA GLN A 175 9.85 -15.49 0.58
C GLN A 175 10.59 -14.16 0.67
N VAL A 176 11.82 -14.17 1.19
CA VAL A 176 12.75 -13.03 1.17
C VAL A 176 14.06 -13.50 0.56
N GLY A 177 14.44 -12.92 -0.57
CA GLY A 177 15.54 -13.44 -1.38
C GLY A 177 15.27 -14.86 -1.87
N LEU A 178 16.14 -15.78 -1.48
CA LEU A 178 16.02 -17.22 -1.81
C LEU A 178 15.42 -18.04 -0.67
N SER A 179 15.19 -17.45 0.51
CA SER A 179 14.71 -18.14 1.68
C SER A 179 13.18 -18.09 1.77
N ILE A 180 12.57 -19.23 2.08
CA ILE A 180 11.12 -19.36 2.24
C ILE A 180 10.85 -19.84 3.66
N SER A 181 9.83 -19.29 4.32
CA SER A 181 9.35 -19.69 5.62
C SER A 181 7.82 -19.56 5.70
N VAL A 182 7.23 -20.19 6.69
CA VAL A 182 5.82 -20.02 7.04
C VAL A 182 5.75 -19.30 8.37
N LEU A 183 4.95 -18.24 8.40
CA LEU A 183 4.63 -17.48 9.60
C LEU A 183 3.26 -17.87 10.09
N THR A 184 3.11 -18.01 11.40
CA THR A 184 1.87 -18.35 12.08
C THR A 184 1.41 -17.20 12.98
N GLU A 185 0.21 -17.32 13.54
CA GLU A 185 -0.36 -16.29 14.42
C GLU A 185 0.62 -15.88 15.54
N GLY A 186 0.87 -14.58 15.67
CA GLY A 186 1.81 -13.98 16.62
C GLY A 186 3.25 -13.87 16.11
N ASP A 187 3.62 -14.58 15.03
CA ASP A 187 4.95 -14.43 14.44
C ASP A 187 5.11 -13.05 13.82
N SER A 188 6.32 -12.50 13.92
CA SER A 188 6.68 -11.22 13.32
C SER A 188 7.91 -11.34 12.43
N VAL A 189 8.01 -10.44 11.47
CA VAL A 189 9.11 -10.37 10.51
C VAL A 189 9.55 -8.93 10.32
N ALA A 190 10.84 -8.73 10.05
CA ALA A 190 11.40 -7.43 9.67
C ALA A 190 12.56 -7.62 8.70
N PHE A 191 12.51 -6.91 7.55
CA PHE A 191 13.56 -7.02 6.52
C PHE A 191 13.67 -5.73 5.71
N ASP A 192 14.75 -5.62 4.93
CA ASP A 192 14.99 -4.53 3.99
C ASP A 192 14.25 -4.80 2.68
N CYS A 193 13.37 -3.88 2.26
CA CYS A 193 12.51 -4.04 1.09
C CYS A 193 13.26 -4.01 -0.25
N SER A 194 14.55 -3.65 -0.26
CA SER A 194 15.39 -3.79 -1.45
C SER A 194 15.69 -5.25 -1.80
N ILE A 195 15.50 -6.18 -0.83
CA ILE A 195 15.58 -7.61 -1.06
C ILE A 195 14.30 -8.07 -1.75
N PRO A 196 14.36 -8.81 -2.89
CA PRO A 196 13.16 -9.34 -3.53
C PRO A 196 12.35 -10.17 -2.56
N HIS A 197 11.07 -9.87 -2.44
CA HIS A 197 10.19 -10.57 -1.52
C HIS A 197 8.80 -10.78 -2.09
N ARG A 198 8.07 -11.73 -1.52
CA ARG A 198 6.64 -11.98 -1.81
C ARG A 198 5.99 -12.74 -0.68
N PHE A 199 4.67 -12.60 -0.59
CA PHE A 199 3.83 -13.27 0.38
C PHE A 199 2.69 -13.97 -0.33
N TRP A 200 2.24 -15.13 0.19
CA TRP A 200 1.06 -15.79 -0.33
C TRP A 200 0.42 -16.69 0.73
N ASN A 201 -0.89 -16.84 0.62
CA ASN A 201 -1.65 -17.76 1.43
C ASN A 201 -1.67 -19.13 0.72
N ALA A 202 -0.95 -20.11 1.27
CA ALA A 202 -0.92 -21.47 0.74
C ALA A 202 -2.00 -22.38 1.36
N THR A 203 -2.86 -21.83 2.25
CA THR A 203 -3.87 -22.57 3.00
C THR A 203 -5.27 -22.41 2.41
N ASP A 204 -6.27 -23.03 3.04
CA ASP A 204 -7.68 -22.91 2.72
C ASP A 204 -8.44 -21.97 3.67
N LYS A 205 -7.71 -21.28 4.54
CA LYS A 205 -8.26 -20.33 5.49
C LYS A 205 -7.76 -18.92 5.14
N GLN A 206 -8.57 -17.93 5.43
CA GLN A 206 -8.18 -16.52 5.33
C GLN A 206 -7.01 -16.25 6.31
N VAL A 207 -6.05 -15.44 5.85
CA VAL A 207 -4.94 -14.95 6.67
C VAL A 207 -5.07 -13.44 6.83
N ARG A 208 -4.80 -12.95 8.04
CA ARG A 208 -4.73 -11.51 8.33
C ARG A 208 -3.36 -11.17 8.90
N ALA A 209 -2.75 -10.13 8.35
CA ALA A 209 -1.47 -9.61 8.81
C ALA A 209 -1.48 -8.09 8.83
N ILE A 210 -0.76 -7.51 9.78
CA ILE A 210 -0.50 -6.07 9.83
C ILE A 210 0.90 -5.82 9.33
N TRP A 211 1.05 -4.83 8.44
CA TRP A 211 2.32 -4.40 7.87
C TRP A 211 2.54 -2.93 8.16
N PHE A 212 3.77 -2.61 8.56
CA PHE A 212 4.29 -1.26 8.64
C PHE A 212 5.51 -1.15 7.74
N ILE A 213 5.41 -0.33 6.70
CA ILE A 213 6.50 -0.06 5.77
C ILE A 213 6.97 1.37 6.02
N SER A 214 8.23 1.54 6.44
CA SER A 214 8.83 2.85 6.58
C SER A 214 9.73 3.12 5.38
N GLU A 215 9.43 4.16 4.61
CA GLU A 215 10.39 4.68 3.66
C GLU A 215 11.51 5.39 4.43
N ARG A 216 12.74 4.91 4.30
CA ARG A 216 13.88 5.68 4.78
C ARG A 216 14.01 6.89 3.86
N GLY A 217 13.59 8.05 4.35
CA GLY A 217 13.84 9.31 3.66
C GLY A 217 15.29 9.38 3.22
N GLY A 218 15.50 9.53 1.94
CA GLY A 218 16.85 9.64 1.35
C GLY A 218 17.52 10.96 1.70
N ALA A 219 17.83 11.21 2.97
CA ALA A 219 18.70 12.32 3.39
C ALA A 219 19.08 12.18 4.87
N SER A 220 19.96 11.27 5.24
CA SER A 220 20.77 11.47 6.46
C SER A 220 21.97 10.50 6.62
N ASN A 221 22.35 9.72 5.63
CA ASN A 221 23.55 8.89 5.76
C ASN A 221 24.86 9.59 5.38
N ALA A 222 24.84 10.86 4.99
CA ALA A 222 26.09 11.62 4.80
C ALA A 222 26.63 12.21 6.12
N SER A 223 25.79 12.41 7.14
CA SER A 223 26.22 13.02 8.42
C SER A 223 26.75 12.04 9.47
N ALA A 224 26.39 10.75 9.36
CA ALA A 224 26.83 9.74 10.34
C ALA A 224 28.22 9.17 10.04
N ALA A 225 28.69 9.23 8.80
CA ALA A 225 30.02 8.78 8.43
C ALA A 225 31.12 9.78 8.82
N GLU A 226 30.82 11.08 8.85
CA GLU A 226 31.78 12.12 9.26
C GLU A 226 31.93 12.26 10.77
N ALA A 227 30.97 11.78 11.58
CA ALA A 227 31.03 11.86 13.03
C ALA A 227 31.86 10.75 13.70
N MET A 228 32.35 9.76 12.95
CA MET A 228 33.06 8.61 13.49
C MET A 228 34.59 8.66 13.26
N GLU A 229 35.09 9.75 12.69
CA GLU A 229 36.52 9.88 12.37
C GLU A 229 37.26 10.92 13.25
N VAL A 230 36.84 11.17 14.44
CA VAL A 230 37.65 11.95 15.43
C VAL A 230 37.48 11.36 16.81
N ARG A 231 38.40 10.51 17.22
CA ARG A 231 39.08 10.47 18.53
C ARG A 231 39.65 9.09 18.85
N HIS A 232 40.89 8.90 18.44
CA HIS A 232 41.85 8.21 19.29
C HIS A 232 42.90 9.25 19.72
N PRO A 233 43.09 9.48 21.00
CA PRO A 233 44.36 9.83 21.55
C PRO A 233 44.80 8.77 22.55
N TYR A 234 45.95 8.23 22.28
CA TYR A 234 46.92 7.56 23.16
C TYR A 234 46.45 6.30 23.90
#